data_91062d95b7bcdfa05cb92e27738c5a31
#
_entry.id   91062d95b7bcdfa05cb92e27738c5a31
#
_cell.length_a   1.000
_cell.length_b   1.000
_cell.length_c   1.000
_cell.angle_alpha   90.00
_cell.angle_beta   90.00
_cell.angle_gamma   90.00
#
_symmetry.space_group_name_H-M   'P 1'
#
loop_
_entity.id
_entity.type
_entity.pdbx_description
1 polymer ?
#
loop_
_entity_poly.entity_id
_entity_poly.type
_entity_poly.pdbx_seq_one_letter_code
_entity_poly.pdbx_strand_id
1 'polypeptide(L)'
;MMQPICLHPENPHYFLWRDRPTVLITSTEHYGAVLNGDFDYRTYLATLNSGGLNLTRTFSGVYCEAPGSFQIRNNTLAPAAGKLLCPWARSETPGYSNGGTKFDLERWDTNYFQRLHDFIAEAGRQGVVVEFVLFCTFYEGPMWGLSPMNAANNVNGIGDLPREHVYTLEDAALTAVQEAMVRK
;
A
#
# COMPACT_ATOMS: atom_id res chain seq x y z
N MET A 1 -18.52 17.60 -9.34
CA MET A 1 -17.74 16.57 -8.61
C MET A 1 -18.21 15.21 -9.09
N MET A 2 -17.33 14.28 -9.42
CA MET A 2 -17.76 12.91 -9.71
C MET A 2 -18.27 12.26 -8.43
N GLN A 3 -19.40 11.57 -8.52
CA GLN A 3 -19.95 10.82 -7.38
C GLN A 3 -18.99 9.68 -7.00
N PRO A 4 -18.79 9.43 -5.69
CA PRO A 4 -18.09 8.23 -5.24
C PRO A 4 -18.79 6.97 -5.73
N ILE A 5 -18.05 5.87 -5.87
CA ILE A 5 -18.65 4.56 -6.10
C ILE A 5 -19.60 4.22 -4.95
N CYS A 6 -20.80 3.73 -5.25
CA CYS A 6 -21.79 3.32 -4.26
C CYS A 6 -22.54 2.06 -4.75
N LEU A 7 -23.36 1.48 -3.89
CA LEU A 7 -24.27 0.41 -4.31
C LEU A 7 -25.32 0.97 -5.26
N HIS A 8 -25.70 0.18 -6.27
CA HIS A 8 -26.75 0.56 -7.20
C HIS A 8 -28.11 0.63 -6.47
N PRO A 9 -28.85 1.74 -6.58
CA PRO A 9 -30.03 2.00 -5.75
C PRO A 9 -31.20 1.00 -6.01
N GLU A 10 -31.33 0.50 -7.22
CA GLU A 10 -32.39 -0.44 -7.58
C GLU A 10 -31.95 -1.92 -7.50
N ASN A 11 -30.64 -2.19 -7.57
CA ASN A 11 -30.11 -3.54 -7.48
C ASN A 11 -28.76 -3.55 -6.73
N PRO A 12 -28.74 -3.81 -5.42
CA PRO A 12 -27.53 -3.75 -4.58
C PRO A 12 -26.51 -4.84 -4.87
N HIS A 13 -26.75 -5.75 -5.82
CA HIS A 13 -25.74 -6.69 -6.32
C HIS A 13 -24.74 -6.04 -7.30
N TYR A 14 -25.00 -4.79 -7.72
CA TYR A 14 -24.10 -4.00 -8.57
C TYR A 14 -23.63 -2.75 -7.83
N PHE A 15 -22.48 -2.23 -8.28
CA PHE A 15 -22.09 -0.87 -7.95
C PHE A 15 -22.67 0.12 -8.96
N LEU A 16 -22.91 1.34 -8.53
CA LEU A 16 -23.11 2.50 -9.40
C LEU A 16 -21.79 3.29 -9.43
N TRP A 17 -21.16 3.37 -10.59
CA TRP A 17 -19.94 4.12 -10.80
C TRP A 17 -20.00 4.93 -12.08
N ARG A 18 -19.77 6.24 -11.96
CA ARG A 18 -19.90 7.17 -13.09
C ARG A 18 -21.28 7.05 -13.79
N ASP A 19 -22.32 6.98 -12.99
CA ASP A 19 -23.71 6.85 -13.40
C ASP A 19 -24.01 5.57 -14.22
N ARG A 20 -23.21 4.52 -14.06
CA ARG A 20 -23.38 3.23 -14.74
C ARG A 20 -23.41 2.07 -13.75
N PRO A 21 -24.34 1.12 -13.92
CA PRO A 21 -24.25 -0.17 -13.24
C PRO A 21 -22.91 -0.84 -13.55
N THR A 22 -22.16 -1.22 -12.51
CA THR A 22 -20.78 -1.67 -12.65
C THR A 22 -20.55 -2.95 -11.84
N VAL A 23 -19.90 -3.93 -12.47
CA VAL A 23 -19.28 -5.08 -11.80
C VAL A 23 -17.77 -4.82 -11.74
N LEU A 24 -17.16 -4.98 -10.56
CA LEU A 24 -15.71 -4.83 -10.40
C LEU A 24 -15.00 -6.14 -10.74
N ILE A 25 -14.08 -6.09 -11.69
CA ILE A 25 -13.33 -7.24 -12.19
C ILE A 25 -11.83 -6.90 -12.15
N THR A 26 -11.04 -7.78 -11.53
CA THR A 26 -9.59 -7.59 -11.40
C THR A 26 -8.82 -8.86 -11.72
N SER A 27 -7.54 -8.71 -12.09
CA SER A 27 -6.58 -9.80 -12.17
C SER A 27 -6.01 -10.22 -10.81
N THR A 28 -6.24 -9.43 -9.75
CA THR A 28 -5.71 -9.64 -8.39
C THR A 28 -4.18 -9.68 -8.30
N GLU A 29 -3.48 -8.89 -9.11
CA GLU A 29 -2.02 -8.88 -9.19
C GLU A 29 -1.44 -7.49 -8.91
N HIS A 30 -0.13 -7.47 -8.66
CA HIS A 30 0.67 -6.26 -8.52
C HIS A 30 0.25 -5.32 -7.38
N TYR A 31 -0.02 -5.88 -6.21
CA TYR A 31 -0.40 -5.13 -5.01
C TYR A 31 0.64 -4.09 -4.55
N GLY A 32 1.89 -4.23 -4.99
CA GLY A 32 2.97 -3.29 -4.72
C GLY A 32 3.07 -2.10 -5.67
N ALA A 33 2.06 -1.80 -6.47
CA ALA A 33 2.13 -0.77 -7.52
C ALA A 33 2.55 0.62 -7.00
N VAL A 34 2.15 1.00 -5.80
CA VAL A 34 2.53 2.28 -5.18
C VAL A 34 3.82 2.15 -4.39
N LEU A 35 3.96 1.10 -3.56
CA LEU A 35 5.10 0.95 -2.65
C LEU A 35 6.41 0.57 -3.33
N ASN A 36 6.37 -0.02 -4.52
CA ASN A 36 7.56 -0.44 -5.25
C ASN A 36 8.00 0.65 -6.24
N GLY A 37 9.10 1.31 -5.93
CA GLY A 37 9.62 2.42 -6.72
C GLY A 37 10.04 2.06 -8.15
N ASP A 38 10.33 0.79 -8.41
CA ASP A 38 10.73 0.30 -9.74
C ASP A 38 9.54 -0.17 -10.59
N PHE A 39 8.32 -0.20 -10.05
CA PHE A 39 7.15 -0.69 -10.76
C PHE A 39 6.54 0.37 -11.68
N ASP A 40 6.40 0.04 -12.97
CA ASP A 40 5.71 0.87 -13.97
C ASP A 40 4.19 0.66 -13.89
N TYR A 41 3.56 1.38 -12.97
CA TYR A 41 2.11 1.29 -12.79
C TYR A 41 1.32 1.89 -13.98
N ARG A 42 1.91 2.74 -14.82
CA ARG A 42 1.21 3.31 -15.98
C ARG A 42 0.96 2.25 -17.04
N THR A 43 2.00 1.50 -17.39
CA THR A 43 1.87 0.33 -18.28
C THR A 43 0.92 -0.72 -17.70
N TYR A 44 0.99 -0.96 -16.39
CA TYR A 44 0.09 -1.89 -15.70
C TYR A 44 -1.39 -1.47 -15.82
N LEU A 45 -1.73 -0.22 -15.49
CA LEU A 45 -3.09 0.29 -15.55
C LEU A 45 -3.64 0.30 -16.99
N ALA A 46 -2.81 0.66 -17.97
CA ALA A 46 -3.18 0.58 -19.39
C ALA A 46 -3.47 -0.88 -19.82
N THR A 47 -2.70 -1.85 -19.31
CA THR A 47 -2.92 -3.28 -19.56
C THR A 47 -4.25 -3.75 -18.96
N LEU A 48 -4.57 -3.35 -17.72
CA LEU A 48 -5.87 -3.66 -17.11
C LEU A 48 -7.03 -3.14 -17.98
N ASN A 49 -6.97 -1.87 -18.37
CA ASN A 49 -7.99 -1.26 -19.23
C ASN A 49 -8.14 -2.02 -20.56
N SER A 50 -7.03 -2.34 -21.25
CA SER A 50 -7.05 -3.07 -22.52
C SER A 50 -7.64 -4.48 -22.40
N GLY A 51 -7.48 -5.11 -21.22
CA GLY A 51 -8.06 -6.40 -20.86
C GLY A 51 -9.53 -6.33 -20.37
N GLY A 52 -10.13 -5.13 -20.33
CA GLY A 52 -11.49 -4.95 -19.80
C GLY A 52 -11.61 -5.07 -18.29
N LEU A 53 -10.49 -5.00 -17.56
CA LEU A 53 -10.44 -5.05 -16.10
C LEU A 53 -10.59 -3.63 -15.55
N ASN A 54 -11.35 -3.48 -14.46
CA ASN A 54 -11.73 -2.18 -13.93
C ASN A 54 -11.49 -2.03 -12.40
N LEU A 55 -10.76 -2.95 -11.79
CA LEU A 55 -10.38 -2.90 -10.38
C LEU A 55 -8.90 -3.26 -10.22
N THR A 56 -8.22 -2.54 -9.36
CA THR A 56 -6.90 -2.93 -8.84
C THR A 56 -6.86 -2.74 -7.34
N ARG A 57 -6.05 -3.58 -6.66
CA ARG A 57 -5.72 -3.42 -5.24
C ARG A 57 -4.27 -2.96 -5.12
N THR A 58 -3.99 -2.03 -4.20
CA THR A 58 -2.63 -1.64 -3.87
C THR A 58 -2.45 -1.45 -2.38
N PHE A 59 -1.24 -1.73 -1.90
CA PHE A 59 -0.87 -1.64 -0.50
C PHE A 59 -0.13 -0.33 -0.22
N SER A 60 -0.28 0.15 1.00
CA SER A 60 0.27 1.44 1.44
C SER A 60 1.80 1.49 1.60
N GLY A 61 2.46 0.33 1.69
CA GLY A 61 3.90 0.26 2.02
C GLY A 61 4.20 0.07 3.51
N VAL A 62 3.17 -0.01 4.34
CA VAL A 62 3.29 -0.48 5.75
C VAL A 62 3.66 -1.96 5.79
N TYR A 63 3.05 -2.73 4.92
CA TYR A 63 3.33 -4.14 4.68
C TYR A 63 4.14 -4.28 3.39
N CYS A 64 5.20 -5.07 3.45
CA CYS A 64 5.91 -5.56 2.28
C CYS A 64 6.45 -6.98 2.55
N GLU A 65 6.91 -7.63 1.51
CA GLU A 65 7.34 -9.03 1.54
C GLU A 65 8.82 -9.16 1.21
N ALA A 66 9.44 -10.23 1.68
CA ALA A 66 10.78 -10.59 1.26
C ALA A 66 10.76 -11.24 -0.13
N PRO A 67 11.84 -11.14 -0.91
CA PRO A 67 11.97 -11.89 -2.15
C PRO A 67 11.75 -13.40 -1.95
N GLY A 68 10.88 -13.98 -2.77
CA GLY A 68 10.53 -15.42 -2.69
C GLY A 68 9.37 -15.75 -1.76
N SER A 69 8.82 -14.78 -1.02
CA SER A 69 7.59 -14.99 -0.22
C SER A 69 6.51 -15.62 -1.08
N PHE A 70 5.81 -16.60 -0.50
CA PHE A 70 4.74 -17.37 -1.16
C PHE A 70 5.13 -17.99 -2.51
N GLN A 71 6.42 -18.14 -2.80
CA GLN A 71 6.95 -18.64 -4.07
C GLN A 71 6.53 -17.79 -5.29
N ILE A 72 6.15 -16.55 -5.08
CA ILE A 72 5.74 -15.62 -6.13
C ILE A 72 6.97 -15.10 -6.87
N ARG A 73 7.01 -15.30 -8.19
CA ARG A 73 8.04 -14.72 -9.06
C ARG A 73 7.69 -13.26 -9.36
N ASN A 74 8.71 -12.39 -9.37
CA ASN A 74 8.54 -10.95 -9.64
C ASN A 74 7.49 -10.29 -8.72
N ASN A 75 7.51 -10.68 -7.45
CA ASN A 75 6.57 -10.19 -6.44
C ASN A 75 6.71 -8.67 -6.26
N THR A 76 5.68 -7.93 -6.63
CA THR A 76 5.70 -6.46 -6.52
C THR A 76 5.65 -5.97 -5.07
N LEU A 77 5.17 -6.79 -4.12
CA LEU A 77 5.23 -6.52 -2.68
C LEU A 77 6.63 -6.72 -2.08
N ALA A 78 7.58 -7.26 -2.87
CA ALA A 78 8.97 -7.45 -2.48
C ALA A 78 9.88 -6.49 -3.28
N PRO A 79 9.88 -5.18 -2.98
CA PRO A 79 10.72 -4.22 -3.70
C PRO A 79 12.20 -4.51 -3.51
N ALA A 80 13.02 -4.20 -4.50
CA ALA A 80 14.47 -4.28 -4.41
C ALA A 80 15.00 -3.41 -3.24
N ALA A 81 16.22 -3.71 -2.80
CA ALA A 81 16.86 -2.96 -1.69
C ALA A 81 16.84 -1.44 -1.94
N GLY A 82 16.35 -0.69 -0.98
CA GLY A 82 16.22 0.76 -1.06
C GLY A 82 15.09 1.29 -1.96
N LYS A 83 14.24 0.41 -2.52
CA LYS A 83 13.14 0.78 -3.43
C LYS A 83 11.76 0.79 -2.77
N LEU A 84 11.68 0.43 -1.50
CA LEU A 84 10.44 0.58 -0.76
C LEU A 84 10.09 2.06 -0.60
N LEU A 85 8.88 2.41 -1.03
CA LEU A 85 8.21 3.67 -0.77
C LEU A 85 7.09 3.42 0.22
N CYS A 86 6.98 4.28 1.22
CA CYS A 86 5.93 4.18 2.24
C CYS A 86 5.52 5.59 2.70
N PRO A 87 4.46 5.73 3.50
CA PRO A 87 3.96 7.05 3.90
C PRO A 87 4.97 7.93 4.63
N TRP A 88 5.97 7.32 5.32
CA TRP A 88 6.93 8.04 6.14
C TRP A 88 8.25 8.30 5.41
N ALA A 89 8.83 9.46 5.69
CA ALA A 89 10.09 9.86 5.09
C ALA A 89 11.28 9.06 5.65
N ARG A 90 12.30 8.88 4.81
CA ARG A 90 13.60 8.34 5.25
C ARG A 90 14.31 9.35 6.15
N SER A 91 14.95 8.85 7.19
CA SER A 91 15.91 9.59 8.01
C SER A 91 17.31 9.51 7.39
N GLU A 92 18.31 10.11 8.07
CA GLU A 92 19.72 9.95 7.70
C GLU A 92 20.38 8.74 8.38
N THR A 93 19.69 8.06 9.29
CA THR A 93 20.22 6.92 10.06
C THR A 93 20.22 5.65 9.20
N PRO A 94 21.36 5.03 8.92
CA PRO A 94 21.43 3.78 8.17
C PRO A 94 20.83 2.61 8.95
N GLY A 95 20.55 1.48 8.28
CA GLY A 95 20.19 0.23 8.94
C GLY A 95 18.72 -0.18 8.79
N TYR A 96 18.01 0.30 7.75
CA TYR A 96 16.73 -0.31 7.38
C TYR A 96 16.94 -1.74 6.88
N SER A 97 16.10 -2.66 7.31
CA SER A 97 16.25 -4.12 7.07
C SER A 97 16.29 -4.52 5.60
N ASN A 98 15.67 -3.76 4.69
CA ASN A 98 15.76 -3.97 3.23
C ASN A 98 16.72 -2.98 2.55
N GLY A 99 17.69 -2.47 3.27
CA GLY A 99 18.71 -1.55 2.75
C GLY A 99 18.34 -0.07 2.76
N GLY A 100 19.36 0.77 2.84
CA GLY A 100 19.20 2.21 2.98
C GLY A 100 19.04 2.67 4.42
N THR A 101 18.38 3.81 4.61
CA THR A 101 18.20 4.46 5.91
C THR A 101 16.85 4.13 6.54
N LYS A 102 16.77 4.23 7.87
CA LYS A 102 15.54 4.02 8.64
C LYS A 102 14.51 5.11 8.34
N PHE A 103 13.25 4.83 8.69
CA PHE A 103 12.15 5.77 8.54
C PHE A 103 12.00 6.67 9.77
N ASP A 104 11.42 7.83 9.58
CA ASP A 104 10.97 8.74 10.62
C ASP A 104 9.44 8.80 10.60
N LEU A 105 8.79 8.14 11.57
CA LEU A 105 7.34 7.99 11.64
C LEU A 105 6.61 9.30 12.01
N GLU A 106 7.33 10.37 12.33
CA GLU A 106 6.77 11.71 12.55
C GLU A 106 6.80 12.58 11.29
N ARG A 107 7.46 12.13 10.22
CA ARG A 107 7.57 12.87 8.95
C ARG A 107 6.95 12.12 7.78
N TRP A 108 6.05 12.77 7.09
CA TRP A 108 5.46 12.25 5.86
C TRP A 108 6.41 12.36 4.67
N ASP A 109 6.41 11.34 3.81
CA ASP A 109 7.12 11.38 2.53
C ASP A 109 6.23 12.01 1.45
N THR A 110 6.54 13.24 1.07
CA THR A 110 5.80 13.96 0.02
C THR A 110 5.83 13.24 -1.32
N ASN A 111 6.94 12.58 -1.66
CA ASN A 111 7.07 11.85 -2.93
C ASN A 111 6.17 10.62 -2.97
N TYR A 112 6.02 9.93 -1.82
CA TYR A 112 5.08 8.82 -1.70
C TYR A 112 3.64 9.28 -1.97
N PHE A 113 3.19 10.36 -1.31
CA PHE A 113 1.83 10.87 -1.50
C PHE A 113 1.60 11.41 -2.91
N GLN A 114 2.61 12.04 -3.53
CA GLN A 114 2.53 12.44 -4.92
C GLN A 114 2.37 11.24 -5.84
N ARG A 115 3.15 10.16 -5.64
CA ARG A 115 3.02 8.92 -6.40
C ARG A 115 1.65 8.27 -6.20
N LEU A 116 1.13 8.21 -4.97
CA LEU A 116 -0.20 7.69 -4.68
C LEU A 116 -1.28 8.50 -5.41
N HIS A 117 -1.21 9.83 -5.34
CA HIS A 117 -2.11 10.72 -6.05
C HIS A 117 -2.07 10.46 -7.57
N ASP A 118 -0.88 10.40 -8.15
CA ASP A 118 -0.70 10.17 -9.58
C ASP A 118 -1.18 8.78 -10.01
N PHE A 119 -0.98 7.76 -9.17
CA PHE A 119 -1.49 6.42 -9.39
C PHE A 119 -3.02 6.39 -9.44
N ILE A 120 -3.69 7.02 -8.44
CA ILE A 120 -5.15 7.09 -8.38
C ILE A 120 -5.71 7.89 -9.55
N ALA A 121 -5.07 9.02 -9.91
CA ALA A 121 -5.49 9.83 -11.05
C ALA A 121 -5.35 9.06 -12.38
N GLU A 122 -4.25 8.32 -12.56
CA GLU A 122 -4.06 7.47 -13.75
C GLU A 122 -5.07 6.33 -13.79
N ALA A 123 -5.29 5.62 -12.68
CA ALA A 123 -6.33 4.60 -12.58
C ALA A 123 -7.70 5.15 -12.98
N GLY A 124 -8.05 6.35 -12.50
CA GLY A 124 -9.27 7.05 -12.89
C GLY A 124 -9.36 7.34 -14.39
N ARG A 125 -8.25 7.73 -15.05
CA ARG A 125 -8.19 7.93 -16.52
C ARG A 125 -8.39 6.63 -17.28
N GLN A 126 -7.83 5.54 -16.78
CA GLN A 126 -7.95 4.19 -17.36
C GLN A 126 -9.27 3.50 -17.03
N GLY A 127 -10.15 4.13 -16.25
CA GLY A 127 -11.42 3.49 -15.87
C GLY A 127 -11.26 2.37 -14.85
N VAL A 128 -10.25 2.45 -13.99
CA VAL A 128 -9.93 1.45 -12.98
C VAL A 128 -10.22 2.03 -11.58
N VAL A 129 -11.00 1.29 -10.80
CA VAL A 129 -11.24 1.57 -9.37
C VAL A 129 -10.04 1.06 -8.57
N VAL A 130 -9.62 1.83 -7.57
CA VAL A 130 -8.50 1.45 -6.69
C VAL A 130 -9.04 1.03 -5.32
N GLU A 131 -8.73 -0.19 -4.91
CA GLU A 131 -8.85 -0.63 -3.53
C GLU A 131 -7.50 -0.39 -2.82
N PHE A 132 -7.51 0.52 -1.86
CA PHE A 132 -6.29 0.90 -1.12
C PHE A 132 -6.25 0.22 0.24
N VAL A 133 -5.28 -0.70 0.43
CA VAL A 133 -5.07 -1.42 1.68
C VAL A 133 -4.14 -0.62 2.57
N LEU A 134 -4.68 -0.03 3.62
CA LEU A 134 -3.91 0.74 4.61
C LEU A 134 -3.01 -0.18 5.44
N PHE A 135 -3.59 -1.24 6.00
CA PHE A 135 -2.90 -2.21 6.86
C PHE A 135 -3.23 -3.64 6.43
N CYS A 136 -2.26 -4.51 6.55
CA CYS A 136 -2.39 -5.94 6.29
C CYS A 136 -1.73 -6.70 7.44
N THR A 137 -2.32 -7.81 7.84
CA THR A 137 -1.72 -8.72 8.83
C THR A 137 -0.36 -9.22 8.35
N PHE A 138 0.61 -9.22 9.24
CA PHE A 138 1.93 -9.80 8.95
C PHE A 138 1.85 -11.33 9.10
N TYR A 139 1.85 -12.05 8.01
CA TYR A 139 1.71 -13.52 8.00
C TYR A 139 2.89 -14.23 8.64
N GLU A 140 4.10 -13.66 8.49
CA GLU A 140 5.34 -14.24 9.00
C GLU A 140 6.21 -13.17 9.69
N GLY A 141 7.08 -13.61 10.60
CA GLY A 141 8.01 -12.73 11.31
C GLY A 141 8.88 -11.87 10.39
N PRO A 142 9.48 -12.42 9.31
CA PRO A 142 10.27 -11.64 8.35
C PRO A 142 9.50 -10.46 7.73
N MET A 143 8.20 -10.58 7.51
CA MET A 143 7.38 -9.49 6.95
C MET A 143 7.21 -8.34 7.96
N TRP A 144 7.02 -8.67 9.25
CA TRP A 144 7.04 -7.66 10.30
C TRP A 144 8.42 -7.00 10.42
N GLY A 145 9.49 -7.79 10.30
CA GLY A 145 10.87 -7.30 10.29
C GLY A 145 11.19 -6.32 9.16
N LEU A 146 10.37 -6.27 8.10
CA LEU A 146 10.51 -5.32 6.98
C LEU A 146 9.61 -4.08 7.13
N SER A 147 8.60 -4.10 8.01
CA SER A 147 7.70 -2.97 8.16
C SER A 147 8.42 -1.71 8.65
N PRO A 148 8.12 -0.52 8.09
CA PRO A 148 8.57 0.75 8.65
C PRO A 148 8.15 0.97 10.11
N MET A 149 7.00 0.39 10.51
CA MET A 149 6.48 0.48 11.88
C MET A 149 7.24 -0.41 12.88
N ASN A 150 8.11 -1.32 12.44
CA ASN A 150 8.96 -2.09 13.36
C ASN A 150 10.08 -1.22 13.91
N ALA A 151 10.34 -1.27 15.22
CA ALA A 151 11.34 -0.43 15.91
C ALA A 151 12.75 -0.56 15.32
N ALA A 152 13.10 -1.71 14.74
CA ALA A 152 14.38 -1.87 14.04
C ALA A 152 14.52 -0.98 12.81
N ASN A 153 13.41 -0.54 12.22
CA ASN A 153 13.32 0.14 10.93
C ASN A 153 12.99 1.64 11.01
N ASN A 154 12.70 2.16 12.19
CA ASN A 154 12.44 3.57 12.40
C ASN A 154 13.39 4.19 13.43
N VAL A 155 13.49 5.50 13.43
CA VAL A 155 14.33 6.26 14.37
C VAL A 155 13.57 6.63 15.65
N ASN A 156 12.28 6.41 15.69
CA ASN A 156 11.38 6.76 16.79
C ASN A 156 11.34 5.67 17.88
N GLY A 157 11.86 4.45 17.58
CA GLY A 157 11.84 3.31 18.49
C GLY A 157 10.43 2.73 18.73
N ILE A 158 9.47 3.05 17.85
CA ILE A 158 8.07 2.60 17.97
C ILE A 158 7.92 1.21 17.33
N GLY A 159 7.12 0.34 17.95
CA GLY A 159 6.83 -1.00 17.43
C GLY A 159 7.87 -2.05 17.84
N ASP A 160 8.41 -1.96 19.05
CA ASP A 160 9.25 -3.00 19.66
C ASP A 160 8.35 -4.07 20.33
N LEU A 161 7.66 -4.86 19.48
CA LEU A 161 6.70 -5.85 19.92
C LEU A 161 6.58 -7.00 18.92
N PRO A 162 6.07 -8.18 19.33
CA PRO A 162 5.77 -9.29 18.43
C PRO A 162 4.71 -8.90 17.41
N ARG A 163 4.79 -9.49 16.20
CA ARG A 163 3.87 -9.22 15.09
C ARG A 163 2.39 -9.44 15.43
N GLU A 164 2.10 -10.35 16.35
CA GLU A 164 0.77 -10.72 16.81
C GLU A 164 0.07 -9.57 17.54
N HIS A 165 0.85 -8.62 18.10
CA HIS A 165 0.36 -7.48 18.86
C HIS A 165 0.27 -6.18 18.07
N VAL A 166 0.69 -6.18 16.79
CA VAL A 166 0.77 -4.95 15.97
C VAL A 166 -0.58 -4.24 15.83
N TYR A 167 -1.67 -5.00 15.80
CA TYR A 167 -3.03 -4.47 15.58
C TYR A 167 -3.96 -4.71 16.76
N THR A 168 -3.42 -5.00 17.97
CA THR A 168 -4.24 -5.19 19.17
C THR A 168 -4.62 -3.87 19.84
N LEU A 169 -4.01 -2.75 19.44
CA LEU A 169 -4.17 -1.42 20.02
C LEU A 169 -3.63 -1.30 21.47
N GLU A 170 -2.84 -2.25 21.93
CA GLU A 170 -2.24 -2.25 23.27
C GLU A 170 -1.02 -1.33 23.37
N ASP A 171 -0.29 -1.11 22.29
CA ASP A 171 0.81 -0.14 22.21
C ASP A 171 0.28 1.23 21.79
N ALA A 172 0.23 2.17 22.71
CA ALA A 172 -0.35 3.49 22.47
C ALA A 172 0.44 4.31 21.43
N ALA A 173 1.77 4.16 21.38
CA ALA A 173 2.62 4.90 20.44
C ALA A 173 2.39 4.38 19.01
N LEU A 174 2.37 3.06 18.83
CA LEU A 174 2.11 2.44 17.55
C LEU A 174 0.67 2.73 17.07
N THR A 175 -0.30 2.67 17.99
CA THR A 175 -1.70 3.03 17.69
C THR A 175 -1.80 4.46 17.19
N ALA A 176 -1.11 5.41 17.82
CA ALA A 176 -1.11 6.82 17.41
C ALA A 176 -0.54 6.99 15.98
N VAL A 177 0.51 6.26 15.63
CA VAL A 177 1.09 6.25 14.27
C VAL A 177 0.09 5.71 13.25
N GLN A 178 -0.58 4.60 13.57
CA GLN A 178 -1.61 3.98 12.71
C GLN A 178 -2.80 4.94 12.50
N GLU A 179 -3.30 5.55 13.57
CA GLU A 179 -4.39 6.53 13.49
C GLU A 179 -4.00 7.78 12.69
N ALA A 180 -2.77 8.28 12.87
CA ALA A 180 -2.28 9.42 12.09
C ALA A 180 -2.25 9.09 10.59
N MET A 181 -1.86 7.86 10.22
CA MET A 181 -1.88 7.40 8.84
C MET A 181 -3.31 7.33 8.26
N VAL A 182 -4.28 6.86 9.04
CA VAL A 182 -5.69 6.80 8.59
C VAL A 182 -6.27 8.19 8.36
N ARG A 183 -5.82 9.18 9.14
CA ARG A 183 -6.29 10.57 9.03
C ARG A 183 -5.61 11.39 7.93
N LYS A 184 -4.45 10.93 7.42
CA LYS A 184 -3.66 11.60 6.38
C LYS A 184 -4.28 11.44 4.99
#